data_7708bc8c0ccb36787c23996b4e4ba816
#
_entry.id   7708bc8c0ccb36787c23996b4e4ba816
#
_cell.length_a   1.000
_cell.length_b   1.000
_cell.length_c   1.000
_cell.angle_alpha   90.00
_cell.angle_beta   90.00
_cell.angle_gamma   90.00
#
_symmetry.space_group_name_H-M   'P 1'
#
loop_
_entity.id
_entity.type
_entity.pdbx_description
1 polymer ?
#
loop_
_entity_poly.entity_id
_entity_poly.type
_entity_poly.pdbx_seq_one_letter_code
_entity_poly.pdbx_strand_id
1 'polypeptide(L)'
;MLNHYFLGDVDFIQSVYEYVNSNMYVLLSGEEAVIIDPHKSQELTDLLVEKNVRKVIILLTHEHHDHTSGIYWYQEHFATTIICQKNGAEYMDSKKYLRPMILTFILGEEDKINGTHKLEEFKKVFVLRQYSVDVTYEEELSLKWSNHMLELTHIPGHSKGSSLIIIDDSFVFTGDSLL
;
A
#
# COMPACT_ATOMS: atom_id res chain seq x y z
N MET A 1 -6.64 -9.61 -10.39
CA MET A 1 -6.04 -10.98 -10.38
C MET A 1 -5.08 -11.06 -9.22
N LEU A 2 -5.24 -12.06 -8.34
CA LEU A 2 -4.37 -12.30 -7.20
C LEU A 2 -3.33 -13.35 -7.57
N ASN A 3 -2.06 -13.05 -7.30
CA ASN A 3 -0.96 -14.00 -7.44
C ASN A 3 -0.56 -14.50 -6.04
N HIS A 4 -0.50 -15.82 -5.85
CA HIS A 4 -0.12 -16.43 -4.58
C HIS A 4 1.33 -16.89 -4.63
N TYR A 5 2.08 -16.60 -3.58
CA TYR A 5 3.47 -16.97 -3.42
C TYR A 5 3.68 -17.66 -2.07
N PHE A 6 4.41 -18.75 -2.08
CA PHE A 6 4.81 -19.48 -0.89
C PHE A 6 6.32 -19.43 -0.79
N LEU A 7 6.83 -18.79 0.24
CA LEU A 7 8.27 -18.67 0.49
C LEU A 7 8.55 -19.09 1.93
N GLY A 8 8.98 -20.33 2.11
CA GLY A 8 9.10 -20.95 3.43
C GLY A 8 7.72 -21.16 4.04
N ASP A 9 7.52 -20.60 5.23
CA ASP A 9 6.26 -20.61 5.98
C ASP A 9 5.46 -19.31 5.84
N VAL A 10 5.93 -18.37 5.01
CA VAL A 10 5.20 -17.14 4.68
C VAL A 10 4.33 -17.35 3.44
N ASP A 11 3.03 -17.21 3.62
CA ASP A 11 2.05 -17.17 2.52
C ASP A 11 1.72 -15.71 2.23
N PHE A 12 2.01 -15.24 1.02
CA PHE A 12 1.63 -13.90 0.63
C PHE A 12 0.99 -13.82 -0.75
N ILE A 13 0.18 -12.82 -0.91
CA ILE A 13 -0.63 -12.55 -2.09
C ILE A 13 -0.17 -11.22 -2.67
N GLN A 14 0.05 -11.18 -3.97
CA GLN A 14 0.30 -9.97 -4.73
C GLN A 14 -0.95 -9.60 -5.53
N SER A 15 -1.28 -8.32 -5.52
CA SER A 15 -2.27 -7.71 -6.40
C SER A 15 -1.66 -6.50 -7.09
N VAL A 16 -1.91 -6.35 -8.39
CA VAL A 16 -1.36 -5.25 -9.19
C VAL A 16 -2.43 -4.20 -9.43
N TYR A 17 -2.11 -2.94 -9.20
CA TYR A 17 -2.99 -1.82 -9.45
C TYR A 17 -3.08 -1.54 -10.95
N GLU A 18 -4.29 -1.62 -11.50
CA GLU A 18 -4.53 -1.65 -12.95
C GLU A 18 -4.09 -0.39 -13.72
N TYR A 19 -3.99 0.76 -13.04
CA TYR A 19 -3.66 2.02 -13.70
C TYR A 19 -2.16 2.19 -13.95
N VAL A 20 -1.31 1.88 -12.97
CA VAL A 20 0.14 2.15 -13.03
C VAL A 20 1.02 0.96 -12.68
N ASN A 21 0.45 -0.21 -12.52
CA ASN A 21 1.14 -1.46 -12.21
C ASN A 21 1.90 -1.45 -10.86
N SER A 22 1.54 -0.54 -9.93
CA SER A 22 2.06 -0.63 -8.56
C SER A 22 1.54 -1.88 -7.86
N ASN A 23 2.32 -2.40 -6.92
CA ASN A 23 2.04 -3.68 -6.28
C ASN A 23 1.50 -3.49 -4.87
N MET A 24 0.45 -4.20 -4.53
CA MET A 24 -0.01 -4.43 -3.17
C MET A 24 0.35 -5.85 -2.75
N TYR A 25 0.85 -6.02 -1.55
CA TYR A 25 1.15 -7.33 -0.98
C TYR A 25 0.35 -7.58 0.28
N VAL A 26 -0.04 -8.83 0.50
CA VAL A 26 -0.85 -9.23 1.66
C VAL A 26 -0.27 -10.48 2.29
N LEU A 27 -0.07 -10.43 3.60
CA LEU A 27 0.30 -11.56 4.42
C LEU A 27 -0.88 -11.94 5.31
N LEU A 28 -1.09 -13.24 5.49
CA LEU A 28 -2.21 -13.78 6.25
C LEU A 28 -1.73 -14.61 7.45
N SER A 29 -2.33 -14.37 8.62
CA SER A 29 -2.13 -15.20 9.80
C SER A 29 -3.38 -15.21 10.68
N GLY A 30 -4.08 -16.33 10.69
CA GLY A 30 -5.32 -16.48 11.48
C GLY A 30 -6.39 -15.45 11.10
N GLU A 31 -6.86 -14.67 12.06
CA GLU A 31 -7.87 -13.61 11.87
C GLU A 31 -7.25 -12.23 11.56
N GLU A 32 -5.95 -12.17 11.28
CA GLU A 32 -5.22 -10.93 11.00
C GLU A 32 -4.55 -10.97 9.64
N ALA A 33 -4.42 -9.80 9.02
CA ALA A 33 -3.66 -9.61 7.80
C ALA A 33 -2.74 -8.38 7.91
N VAL A 34 -1.62 -8.43 7.20
CA VAL A 34 -0.81 -7.25 6.89
C VAL A 34 -1.01 -6.94 5.41
N ILE A 35 -1.33 -5.70 5.09
CA ILE A 35 -1.43 -5.20 3.71
C ILE A 35 -0.35 -4.14 3.52
N ILE A 36 0.50 -4.34 2.53
CA ILE A 36 1.54 -3.39 2.14
C ILE A 36 1.06 -2.67 0.87
N ASP A 37 1.05 -1.33 0.91
CA ASP A 37 0.70 -0.44 -0.20
C ASP A 37 -0.67 -0.74 -0.83
N PRO A 38 -1.77 -0.51 -0.09
CA PRO A 38 -3.10 -0.93 -0.51
C PRO A 38 -3.65 -0.16 -1.70
N HIS A 39 -4.21 -0.89 -2.66
CA HIS A 39 -5.20 -0.38 -3.60
C HIS A 39 -6.54 -1.13 -3.42
N LYS A 40 -7.62 -0.58 -3.93
CA LYS A 40 -8.94 -1.22 -3.85
C LYS A 40 -8.94 -2.54 -4.63
N SER A 41 -9.33 -3.63 -3.97
CA SER A 41 -9.54 -4.95 -4.59
C SER A 41 -10.71 -5.67 -3.95
N GLN A 42 -11.81 -5.84 -4.70
CA GLN A 42 -12.96 -6.61 -4.23
C GLN A 42 -12.59 -8.10 -4.07
N GLU A 43 -11.85 -8.66 -5.04
CA GLU A 43 -11.41 -10.05 -5.01
C GLU A 43 -10.60 -10.37 -3.73
N LEU A 44 -9.68 -9.46 -3.35
CA LEU A 44 -8.93 -9.62 -2.10
C LEU A 44 -9.84 -9.47 -0.87
N THR A 45 -10.75 -8.50 -0.88
CA THR A 45 -11.67 -8.30 0.24
C THR A 45 -12.53 -9.53 0.48
N ASP A 46 -13.08 -10.13 -0.58
CA ASP A 46 -13.88 -11.34 -0.49
C ASP A 46 -13.06 -12.52 0.09
N LEU A 47 -11.79 -12.64 -0.35
CA LEU A 47 -10.86 -13.64 0.20
C LEU A 47 -10.58 -13.41 1.69
N LEU A 48 -10.32 -12.18 2.11
CA LEU A 48 -10.07 -11.86 3.52
C LEU A 48 -11.31 -12.16 4.39
N VAL A 49 -12.51 -11.88 3.90
CA VAL A 49 -13.77 -12.21 4.58
C VAL A 49 -13.95 -13.72 4.65
N GLU A 50 -13.69 -14.47 3.58
CA GLU A 50 -13.75 -15.94 3.57
C GLU A 50 -12.78 -16.56 4.59
N LYS A 51 -11.59 -15.96 4.74
CA LYS A 51 -10.57 -16.36 5.73
C LYS A 51 -10.88 -15.88 7.15
N ASN A 52 -12.03 -15.23 7.39
CA ASN A 52 -12.44 -14.65 8.68
C ASN A 52 -11.45 -13.61 9.24
N VAL A 53 -10.73 -12.89 8.38
CA VAL A 53 -9.88 -11.78 8.80
C VAL A 53 -10.74 -10.68 9.42
N ARG A 54 -10.32 -10.16 10.57
CA ARG A 54 -11.01 -9.10 11.32
C ARG A 54 -10.16 -7.87 11.50
N LYS A 55 -8.84 -8.06 11.56
CA LYS A 55 -7.89 -6.96 11.76
C LYS A 55 -6.90 -6.90 10.62
N VAL A 56 -6.63 -5.70 10.16
CA VAL A 56 -5.68 -5.44 9.08
C VAL A 56 -4.67 -4.39 9.54
N ILE A 57 -3.39 -4.73 9.48
CA ILE A 57 -2.31 -3.77 9.62
C ILE A 57 -1.95 -3.30 8.20
N ILE A 58 -2.04 -2.01 7.96
CA ILE A 58 -1.62 -1.37 6.71
C ILE A 58 -0.24 -0.78 6.91
N LEU A 59 0.73 -1.28 6.14
CA LEU A 59 2.09 -0.75 6.10
C LEU A 59 2.28 -0.01 4.78
N LEU A 60 2.84 1.20 4.83
CA LEU A 60 3.10 2.01 3.66
C LEU A 60 4.60 2.13 3.41
N THR A 61 5.02 1.78 2.19
CA THR A 61 6.39 2.05 1.74
C THR A 61 6.59 3.55 1.54
N HIS A 62 5.55 4.25 1.06
CA HIS A 62 5.55 5.71 0.92
C HIS A 62 4.14 6.28 0.69
N GLU A 63 4.06 7.59 0.61
CA GLU A 63 2.81 8.34 0.64
C GLU A 63 2.12 8.55 -0.72
N HIS A 64 2.64 8.07 -1.84
CA HIS A 64 2.04 8.30 -3.15
C HIS A 64 0.68 7.61 -3.29
N HIS A 65 -0.17 8.19 -4.13
CA HIS A 65 -1.58 7.81 -4.23
C HIS A 65 -1.79 6.35 -4.64
N ASP A 66 -1.00 5.83 -5.54
CA ASP A 66 -1.10 4.45 -6.03
C ASP A 66 -0.68 3.41 -4.99
N HIS A 67 0.00 3.83 -3.90
CA HIS A 67 0.34 3.02 -2.74
C HIS A 67 -0.59 3.25 -1.53
N THR A 68 -1.49 4.25 -1.61
CA THR A 68 -2.38 4.63 -0.50
C THR A 68 -3.87 4.60 -0.88
N SER A 69 -4.19 4.44 -2.15
CA SER A 69 -5.54 4.59 -2.70
C SER A 69 -6.59 3.64 -2.11
N GLY A 70 -6.17 2.48 -1.60
CA GLY A 70 -7.05 1.48 -1.00
C GLY A 70 -7.26 1.61 0.49
N ILE A 71 -6.57 2.51 1.20
CA ILE A 71 -6.67 2.63 2.67
C ILE A 71 -8.14 2.70 3.12
N TYR A 72 -8.92 3.64 2.55
CA TYR A 72 -10.32 3.83 2.93
C TYR A 72 -11.18 2.58 2.71
N TRP A 73 -10.86 1.81 1.65
CA TRP A 73 -11.61 0.62 1.29
C TRP A 73 -11.47 -0.45 2.38
N TYR A 74 -10.25 -0.68 2.87
CA TYR A 74 -10.02 -1.64 3.95
C TYR A 74 -10.52 -1.14 5.30
N GLN A 75 -10.50 0.18 5.55
CA GLN A 75 -11.10 0.78 6.76
C GLN A 75 -12.63 0.60 6.82
N GLU A 76 -13.30 0.54 5.68
CA GLU A 76 -14.75 0.30 5.61
C GLU A 76 -15.13 -1.17 5.89
N HIS A 77 -14.18 -2.11 5.75
CA HIS A 77 -14.45 -3.55 5.86
C HIS A 77 -13.84 -4.22 7.08
N PHE A 78 -12.75 -3.66 7.63
CA PHE A 78 -11.96 -4.28 8.69
C PHE A 78 -11.58 -3.27 9.77
N ALA A 79 -11.26 -3.76 10.98
CA ALA A 79 -10.54 -2.95 11.96
C ALA A 79 -9.09 -2.77 11.48
N THR A 80 -8.71 -1.54 11.14
CA THR A 80 -7.39 -1.24 10.57
C THR A 80 -6.48 -0.52 11.54
N THR A 81 -5.17 -0.74 11.40
CA THR A 81 -4.10 0.06 11.99
C THR A 81 -3.14 0.46 10.88
N ILE A 82 -2.96 1.77 10.66
CA ILE A 82 -2.10 2.31 9.60
C ILE A 82 -0.76 2.71 10.19
N ILE A 83 0.32 2.22 9.60
CA ILE A 83 1.70 2.51 10.00
C ILE A 83 2.44 3.12 8.80
N CYS A 84 3.04 4.29 9.02
CA CYS A 84 3.78 5.02 7.99
C CYS A 84 4.93 5.83 8.59
N GLN A 85 5.96 6.10 7.80
CA GLN A 85 7.01 7.03 8.17
C GLN A 85 6.42 8.44 8.40
N LYS A 86 6.94 9.19 9.36
CA LYS A 86 6.41 10.48 9.84
C LYS A 86 6.20 11.51 8.72
N ASN A 87 7.20 11.68 7.82
CA ASN A 87 7.05 12.64 6.72
C ASN A 87 5.95 12.23 5.74
N GLY A 88 5.80 10.93 5.47
CA GLY A 88 4.72 10.39 4.66
C GLY A 88 3.35 10.62 5.31
N ALA A 89 3.24 10.40 6.62
CA ALA A 89 2.02 10.65 7.38
C ALA A 89 1.61 12.14 7.35
N GLU A 90 2.56 13.06 7.54
CA GLU A 90 2.32 14.51 7.45
C GLU A 90 1.87 14.92 6.05
N TYR A 91 2.40 14.26 5.01
CA TYR A 91 2.01 14.50 3.63
C TYR A 91 0.57 14.06 3.35
N MET A 92 0.18 12.87 3.80
CA MET A 92 -1.16 12.34 3.62
C MET A 92 -2.24 13.11 4.39
N ASP A 93 -1.91 13.72 5.52
CA ASP A 93 -2.82 14.58 6.28
C ASP A 93 -2.93 16.01 5.68
N SER A 94 -2.06 16.38 4.77
CA SER A 94 -2.02 17.73 4.21
C SER A 94 -2.90 17.89 2.96
N LYS A 95 -3.95 18.72 3.03
CA LYS A 95 -4.78 19.09 1.86
C LYS A 95 -3.99 19.59 0.65
N LYS A 96 -2.81 20.12 0.87
CA LYS A 96 -1.95 20.69 -0.18
C LYS A 96 -1.42 19.64 -1.15
N TYR A 97 -1.14 18.44 -0.65
CA TYR A 97 -0.42 17.40 -1.38
C TYR A 97 -1.28 16.22 -1.86
N LEU A 98 -2.59 16.26 -1.61
CA LEU A 98 -3.49 15.14 -1.92
C LEU A 98 -3.76 14.91 -3.41
N ARG A 99 -3.34 15.83 -4.29
CA ARG A 99 -3.61 15.67 -5.73
C ARG A 99 -2.56 14.78 -6.37
N PRO A 100 -2.94 13.68 -7.01
CA PRO A 100 -2.00 12.78 -7.68
C PRO A 100 -1.52 13.36 -9.01
N MET A 101 -0.84 14.53 -8.97
CA MET A 101 -0.46 15.25 -10.18
C MET A 101 0.51 14.44 -11.05
N ILE A 102 1.46 13.75 -10.44
CA ILE A 102 2.43 12.91 -11.17
C ILE A 102 1.70 11.74 -11.83
N LEU A 103 0.85 11.04 -11.08
CA LEU A 103 0.06 9.92 -11.61
C LEU A 103 -0.82 10.36 -12.78
N THR A 104 -1.53 11.48 -12.66
CA THR A 104 -2.38 11.98 -13.76
C THR A 104 -1.57 12.41 -14.98
N PHE A 105 -0.35 12.89 -14.79
CA PHE A 105 0.57 13.20 -15.89
C PHE A 105 1.03 11.90 -16.59
N ILE A 106 1.49 10.90 -15.85
CA ILE A 106 1.93 9.60 -16.38
C ILE A 106 0.80 8.95 -17.18
N LEU A 107 -0.41 8.83 -16.62
CA LEU A 107 -1.57 8.27 -17.32
C LEU A 107 -1.91 9.03 -18.60
N GLY A 108 -1.80 10.36 -18.59
CA GLY A 108 -2.05 11.17 -19.77
C GLY A 108 -1.00 10.98 -20.88
N GLU A 109 0.27 10.77 -20.53
CA GLU A 109 1.31 10.46 -21.51
C GLU A 109 1.18 9.03 -22.04
N GLU A 110 0.88 8.05 -21.19
CA GLU A 110 0.59 6.67 -21.62
C GLU A 110 -0.59 6.61 -22.59
N ASP A 111 -1.67 7.33 -22.31
CA ASP A 111 -2.85 7.38 -23.19
C ASP A 111 -2.50 7.91 -24.58
N LYS A 112 -1.65 8.94 -24.65
CA LYS A 112 -1.18 9.49 -25.94
C LYS A 112 -0.34 8.48 -26.74
N ILE A 113 0.53 7.72 -26.04
CA ILE A 113 1.44 6.76 -26.67
C ILE A 113 0.68 5.51 -27.13
N ASN A 114 -0.23 5.00 -26.26
CA ASN A 114 -0.86 3.69 -26.45
C ASN A 114 -2.29 3.79 -27.03
N GLY A 115 -2.84 5.00 -27.18
CA GLY A 115 -4.22 5.20 -27.64
C GLY A 115 -5.27 4.67 -26.64
N THR A 116 -4.94 4.72 -25.34
CA THR A 116 -5.84 4.29 -24.24
C THR A 116 -6.60 5.48 -23.65
N HIS A 117 -7.47 5.23 -22.66
CA HIS A 117 -8.27 6.24 -21.95
C HIS A 117 -8.17 6.07 -20.43
N LYS A 118 -7.06 5.53 -19.94
CA LYS A 118 -6.82 5.25 -18.51
C LYS A 118 -6.98 6.48 -17.62
N LEU A 119 -6.53 7.65 -18.08
CA LEU A 119 -6.67 8.91 -17.32
C LEU A 119 -8.13 9.27 -17.08
N GLU A 120 -8.99 9.15 -18.09
CA GLU A 120 -10.42 9.44 -17.95
C GLU A 120 -11.13 8.41 -17.05
N GLU A 121 -10.74 7.16 -17.11
CA GLU A 121 -11.24 6.10 -16.22
C GLU A 121 -10.80 6.36 -14.79
N PHE A 122 -9.52 6.65 -14.57
CA PHE A 122 -8.98 7.01 -13.27
C PHE A 122 -9.71 8.20 -12.65
N LYS A 123 -9.95 9.29 -13.40
CA LYS A 123 -10.68 10.47 -12.91
C LYS A 123 -12.10 10.15 -12.42
N LYS A 124 -12.76 9.15 -12.98
CA LYS A 124 -14.11 8.73 -12.55
C LYS A 124 -14.13 8.06 -11.20
N VAL A 125 -13.05 7.35 -10.85
CA VAL A 125 -12.92 6.57 -9.60
C VAL A 125 -12.10 7.29 -8.52
N PHE A 126 -11.31 8.28 -8.93
CA PHE A 126 -10.47 9.03 -8.01
C PHE A 126 -11.29 9.85 -7.03
N VAL A 127 -11.03 9.68 -5.74
CA VAL A 127 -11.60 10.47 -4.66
C VAL A 127 -10.46 11.06 -3.82
N LEU A 128 -10.46 12.39 -3.71
CA LEU A 128 -9.50 13.09 -2.85
C LEU A 128 -9.80 12.76 -1.37
N ARG A 129 -8.84 12.13 -0.69
CA ARG A 129 -8.98 11.75 0.73
C ARG A 129 -7.75 12.15 1.52
N GLN A 130 -7.96 12.57 2.76
CA GLN A 130 -6.92 12.68 3.79
C GLN A 130 -6.94 11.39 4.60
N TYR A 131 -5.76 10.97 5.06
CA TYR A 131 -5.63 9.81 5.93
C TYR A 131 -4.89 10.21 7.20
N SER A 132 -5.47 9.84 8.35
CA SER A 132 -4.76 9.86 9.63
C SER A 132 -4.04 8.54 9.81
N VAL A 133 -2.78 8.61 10.18
CA VAL A 133 -1.93 7.45 10.46
C VAL A 133 -1.98 7.15 11.95
N ASP A 134 -2.14 5.88 12.33
CA ASP A 134 -2.27 5.48 13.73
C ASP A 134 -0.90 5.40 14.42
N VAL A 135 0.12 4.91 13.71
CA VAL A 135 1.48 4.77 14.22
C VAL A 135 2.48 5.37 13.23
N THR A 136 3.32 6.27 13.72
CA THR A 136 4.40 6.86 12.93
C THR A 136 5.75 6.54 13.55
N TYR A 137 6.81 6.53 12.73
CA TYR A 137 8.20 6.41 13.15
C TYR A 137 9.08 7.41 12.40
N GLU A 138 10.26 7.71 12.94
CA GLU A 138 11.22 8.63 12.32
C GLU A 138 12.24 7.86 11.46
N GLU A 139 13.06 7.01 12.05
CA GLU A 139 14.11 6.27 11.34
C GLU A 139 13.78 4.79 11.16
N GLU A 140 13.41 4.11 12.24
CA GLU A 140 13.14 2.68 12.23
C GLU A 140 11.97 2.33 13.14
N LEU A 141 11.27 1.25 12.80
CA LEU A 141 10.25 0.62 13.61
C LEU A 141 10.33 -0.88 13.44
N SER A 142 10.42 -1.62 14.55
CA SER A 142 10.30 -3.08 14.56
C SER A 142 9.06 -3.48 15.30
N LEU A 143 8.27 -4.39 14.75
CA LEU A 143 7.08 -4.94 15.38
C LEU A 143 6.97 -6.45 15.13
N LYS A 144 6.52 -7.17 16.14
CA LYS A 144 6.21 -8.58 16.00
C LYS A 144 4.75 -8.73 15.57
N TRP A 145 4.51 -9.46 14.49
CA TRP A 145 3.18 -9.83 14.02
C TRP A 145 3.11 -11.34 13.82
N SER A 146 2.22 -12.01 14.57
CA SER A 146 2.19 -13.46 14.63
C SER A 146 3.56 -14.05 14.99
N ASN A 147 4.13 -14.90 14.14
CA ASN A 147 5.47 -15.48 14.28
C ASN A 147 6.54 -14.71 13.48
N HIS A 148 6.18 -13.58 12.85
CA HIS A 148 7.03 -12.81 11.98
C HIS A 148 7.53 -11.53 12.65
N MET A 149 8.76 -11.12 12.30
CA MET A 149 9.31 -9.81 12.62
C MET A 149 9.16 -8.89 11.40
N LEU A 150 8.50 -7.76 11.60
CA LEU A 150 8.35 -6.72 10.59
C LEU A 150 9.23 -5.54 10.96
N GLU A 151 10.12 -5.13 10.07
CA GLU A 151 11.04 -4.02 10.27
C GLU A 151 10.83 -2.98 9.17
N LEU A 152 10.63 -1.74 9.56
CA LEU A 152 10.43 -0.61 8.67
C LEU A 152 11.61 0.33 8.85
N THR A 153 12.33 0.65 7.77
CA THR A 153 13.49 1.53 7.79
C THR A 153 13.30 2.69 6.84
N HIS A 154 13.44 3.91 7.33
CA HIS A 154 13.34 5.14 6.54
C HIS A 154 14.51 5.26 5.56
N ILE A 155 14.20 5.39 4.27
CA ILE A 155 15.19 5.56 3.18
C ILE A 155 14.73 6.66 2.23
N PRO A 156 14.80 7.94 2.63
CA PRO A 156 14.32 9.03 1.80
C PRO A 156 15.06 9.07 0.46
N GLY A 157 14.30 9.27 -0.61
CA GLY A 157 14.84 9.31 -1.98
C GLY A 157 13.73 9.55 -3.00
N HIS A 158 12.98 8.50 -3.35
CA HIS A 158 11.82 8.60 -4.23
C HIS A 158 10.76 9.55 -3.65
N SER A 159 10.49 9.45 -2.36
CA SER A 159 9.72 10.42 -1.59
C SER A 159 10.39 10.74 -0.26
N LYS A 160 9.83 11.71 0.49
CA LYS A 160 10.34 12.05 1.84
C LYS A 160 9.99 10.99 2.89
N GLY A 161 8.91 10.26 2.67
CA GLY A 161 8.45 9.20 3.57
C GLY A 161 8.84 7.80 3.11
N SER A 162 9.68 7.66 2.06
CA SER A 162 10.07 6.35 1.54
C SER A 162 10.75 5.48 2.58
N SER A 163 10.35 4.22 2.63
CA SER A 163 10.83 3.24 3.57
C SER A 163 10.92 1.86 2.94
N LEU A 164 11.86 1.05 3.42
CA LEU A 164 11.86 -0.39 3.20
C LEU A 164 11.00 -1.06 4.27
N ILE A 165 10.28 -2.09 3.87
CA ILE A 165 9.58 -3.00 4.78
C ILE A 165 10.24 -4.35 4.65
N ILE A 166 10.81 -4.85 5.74
CA ILE A 166 11.57 -6.10 5.78
C ILE A 166 10.81 -7.09 6.64
N ILE A 167 10.69 -8.34 6.18
CA ILE A 167 10.03 -9.42 6.91
C ILE A 167 11.03 -10.54 7.12
N ASP A 168 11.28 -10.90 8.40
CA ASP A 168 12.14 -12.00 8.86
C ASP A 168 13.54 -11.98 8.21
N ASP A 169 14.15 -10.82 8.03
CA ASP A 169 15.44 -10.64 7.34
C ASP A 169 15.53 -11.30 5.94
N SER A 170 14.39 -11.68 5.37
CA SER A 170 14.31 -12.52 4.17
C SER A 170 13.60 -11.86 3.00
N PHE A 171 12.59 -11.03 3.27
CA PHE A 171 11.78 -10.37 2.24
C PHE A 171 11.86 -8.87 2.41
N VAL A 172 12.07 -8.16 1.30
CA VAL A 172 12.16 -6.70 1.29
C VAL A 172 11.16 -6.13 0.29
N PHE A 173 10.27 -5.28 0.79
CA PHE A 173 9.34 -4.50 -0.04
C PHE A 173 9.89 -3.07 -0.14
N THR A 174 10.23 -2.68 -1.35
CA THR A 174 10.98 -1.45 -1.63
C THR A 174 10.09 -0.29 -2.05
N GLY A 175 8.80 -0.56 -2.35
CA GLY A 175 7.99 0.40 -3.08
C GLY A 175 8.72 0.85 -4.34
N ASP A 176 8.71 2.14 -4.61
CA ASP A 176 9.35 2.76 -5.77
C ASP A 176 10.82 3.18 -5.54
N SER A 177 11.44 2.71 -4.45
CA SER A 177 12.84 3.06 -4.15
C SER A 177 13.86 2.29 -4.97
N LEU A 178 13.47 1.16 -5.59
CA LEU A 178 14.27 0.39 -6.53
C LEU A 178 13.43 0.20 -7.80
N LEU A 179 13.65 1.04 -8.80
CA LEU A 179 13.08 0.98 -10.14
C LEU A 179 14.16 0.64 -11.16
#